data_342ac27a9d832e880b45a846946e4a29
#
_entry.id   342ac27a9d832e880b45a846946e4a29
#
_cell.length_a   1.000
_cell.length_b   1.000
_cell.length_c   1.000
_cell.angle_alpha   90.00
_cell.angle_beta   90.00
_cell.angle_gamma   90.00
#
_symmetry.space_group_name_H-M   'P 1'
#
loop_
_entity.id
_entity.type
_entity.pdbx_description
1 polymer ?
#
loop_
_entity_poly.entity_id
_entity_poly.type
_entity_poly.pdbx_seq_one_letter_code
_entity_poly.pdbx_strand_id
1 'polypeptide(L)'
;MLRFMTLFLILLAVLFVAELLQPVEQYVILPFTAAIAKVCVFLVSAFDPHAIAYGKILQSTNGNFAISIERGCNGVEAVIILVSAMLAFPAPWKHKLVGIGLGFVAIQVLNLVRIISLFYLGQWNRMWFDWFHLYLWQALIVLDALVVFLIWLRYLPYDVQSDPPPASV
;
A
#
# COMPACT_ATOMS: atom_id res chain seq x y z
N MET A 1 -15.30 -4.21 -21.31
CA MET A 1 -13.90 -3.78 -21.08
C MET A 1 -13.74 -2.26 -20.99
N LEU A 2 -14.27 -1.48 -21.94
CA LEU A 2 -14.11 -0.01 -21.92
C LEU A 2 -14.65 0.65 -20.64
N ARG A 3 -15.84 0.27 -20.16
CA ARG A 3 -16.43 0.80 -18.91
C ARG A 3 -15.56 0.57 -17.69
N PHE A 4 -14.98 -0.64 -17.56
CA PHE A 4 -14.05 -0.96 -16.48
C PHE A 4 -12.81 -0.06 -16.52
N MET A 5 -12.16 0.05 -17.68
CA MET A 5 -10.97 0.88 -17.84
C MET A 5 -11.24 2.35 -17.54
N THR A 6 -12.36 2.88 -18.04
CA THR A 6 -12.74 4.27 -17.79
C THR A 6 -13.00 4.54 -16.31
N LEU A 7 -13.79 3.68 -15.64
CA LEU A 7 -14.07 3.80 -14.21
C LEU A 7 -12.80 3.65 -13.37
N PHE A 8 -11.95 2.68 -13.70
CA PHE A 8 -10.67 2.47 -13.03
C PHE A 8 -9.79 3.72 -13.10
N LEU A 9 -9.60 4.27 -14.31
CA LEU A 9 -8.76 5.47 -14.51
C LEU A 9 -9.34 6.71 -13.83
N ILE A 10 -10.66 6.89 -13.84
CA ILE A 10 -11.31 8.01 -13.15
C ILE A 10 -11.12 7.87 -11.63
N LEU A 11 -11.41 6.71 -11.07
CA LEU A 11 -11.25 6.46 -9.62
C LEU A 11 -9.80 6.61 -9.20
N LEU A 12 -8.88 6.07 -9.98
CA LEU A 12 -7.45 6.19 -9.74
C LEU A 12 -7.03 7.67 -9.71
N ALA A 13 -7.40 8.44 -10.73
CA ALA A 13 -7.08 9.87 -10.79
C ALA A 13 -7.70 10.66 -9.62
N VAL A 14 -8.98 10.41 -9.30
CA VAL A 14 -9.67 11.09 -8.19
C VAL A 14 -9.01 10.78 -6.85
N LEU A 15 -8.68 9.52 -6.56
CA LEU A 15 -8.07 9.13 -5.29
C LEU A 15 -6.64 9.63 -5.17
N PHE A 16 -5.83 9.62 -6.25
CA PHE A 16 -4.50 10.22 -6.23
C PHE A 16 -4.55 11.73 -6.05
N VAL A 17 -5.48 12.43 -6.70
CA VAL A 17 -5.66 13.88 -6.49
C VAL A 17 -6.12 14.16 -5.06
N ALA A 18 -7.02 13.34 -4.52
CA ALA A 18 -7.48 13.48 -3.13
C ALA A 18 -6.32 13.31 -2.12
N GLU A 19 -5.43 12.34 -2.35
CA GLU A 19 -4.23 12.12 -1.52
C GLU A 19 -3.31 13.34 -1.50
N LEU A 20 -3.22 14.09 -2.61
CA LEU A 20 -2.38 15.28 -2.72
C LEU A 20 -2.96 16.52 -2.04
N LEU A 21 -4.24 16.51 -1.64
CA LEU A 21 -4.86 17.64 -0.96
C LEU A 21 -4.28 17.82 0.45
N GLN A 22 -3.91 19.05 0.79
CA GLN A 22 -3.35 19.40 2.11
C GLN A 22 -4.16 18.86 3.31
N PRO A 23 -5.51 18.97 3.36
CA PRO A 23 -6.27 18.44 4.48
C PRO A 23 -6.19 16.91 4.58
N VAL A 24 -6.20 16.18 3.46
CA VAL A 24 -6.06 14.73 3.45
C VAL A 24 -4.64 14.33 3.92
N GLU A 25 -3.63 15.03 3.46
CA GLU A 25 -2.27 14.79 3.91
C GLU A 25 -2.12 14.99 5.42
N GLN A 26 -2.59 16.12 5.96
CA GLN A 26 -2.41 16.47 7.36
C GLN A 26 -3.25 15.62 8.32
N TYR A 27 -4.50 15.33 7.97
CA TYR A 27 -5.43 14.67 8.88
C TYR A 27 -5.56 13.16 8.68
N VAL A 28 -5.13 12.63 7.53
CA VAL A 28 -5.22 11.20 7.22
C VAL A 28 -3.85 10.59 7.00
N ILE A 29 -3.08 11.09 6.03
CA ILE A 29 -1.84 10.44 5.60
C ILE A 29 -0.74 10.53 6.67
N LEU A 30 -0.49 11.71 7.23
CA LEU A 30 0.56 11.89 8.24
C LEU A 30 0.28 11.11 9.53
N PRO A 31 -0.93 11.12 10.12
CA PRO A 31 -1.24 10.29 11.29
C PRO A 31 -1.14 8.78 10.98
N PHE A 32 -1.60 8.35 9.82
CA PHE A 32 -1.50 6.97 9.36
C PHE A 32 -0.04 6.54 9.21
N THR A 33 0.78 7.35 8.55
CA THR A 33 2.22 7.08 8.39
C THR A 33 2.95 7.04 9.73
N ALA A 34 2.59 7.94 10.67
CA ALA A 34 3.13 7.91 12.02
C ALA A 34 2.71 6.63 12.80
N ALA A 35 1.49 6.13 12.57
CA ALA A 35 1.05 4.87 13.14
C ALA A 35 1.87 3.68 12.58
N ILE A 36 2.11 3.66 11.27
CA ILE A 36 3.00 2.66 10.63
C ILE A 36 4.40 2.69 11.27
N ALA A 37 4.99 3.87 11.44
CA ALA A 37 6.30 4.01 12.09
C ALA A 37 6.32 3.42 13.51
N LYS A 38 5.28 3.66 14.31
CA LYS A 38 5.14 3.07 15.65
C LYS A 38 5.01 1.55 15.61
N VAL A 39 4.23 1.01 14.66
CA VAL A 39 4.10 -0.44 14.48
C VAL A 39 5.44 -1.05 14.07
N CYS A 40 6.20 -0.42 13.17
CA CYS A 40 7.55 -0.86 12.82
C CYS A 40 8.46 -0.92 14.06
N VAL A 41 8.48 0.15 14.88
CA VAL A 41 9.27 0.15 16.12
C VAL A 41 8.82 -0.94 17.08
N PHE A 42 7.51 -1.12 17.26
CA PHE A 42 6.98 -2.18 18.12
C PHE A 42 7.48 -3.57 17.68
N LEU A 43 7.45 -3.86 16.37
CA LEU A 43 7.94 -5.13 15.83
C LEU A 43 9.46 -5.27 15.97
N VAL A 44 10.19 -4.21 15.70
CA VAL A 44 11.65 -4.17 15.74
C VAL A 44 12.17 -4.22 17.20
N SER A 45 11.45 -3.62 18.14
CA SER A 45 11.85 -3.58 19.56
C SER A 45 12.00 -4.97 20.21
N ALA A 46 11.39 -6.00 19.60
CA ALA A 46 11.60 -7.38 20.04
C ALA A 46 13.03 -7.89 19.77
N PHE A 47 13.77 -7.28 18.85
CA PHE A 47 15.12 -7.68 18.43
C PHE A 47 16.15 -6.56 18.61
N ASP A 48 15.72 -5.31 18.51
CA ASP A 48 16.57 -4.11 18.59
C ASP A 48 15.89 -3.05 19.48
N PRO A 49 16.29 -2.91 20.74
CA PRO A 49 15.71 -1.93 21.65
C PRO A 49 16.13 -0.48 21.34
N HIS A 50 17.02 -0.28 20.36
CA HIS A 50 17.55 1.03 19.99
C HIS A 50 16.77 1.72 18.86
N ALA A 51 15.73 1.08 18.32
CA ALA A 51 14.84 1.69 17.32
C ALA A 51 13.78 2.55 18.01
N ILE A 52 13.64 3.79 17.58
CA ILE A 52 12.63 4.75 18.04
C ILE A 52 11.86 5.35 16.87
N ALA A 53 10.60 5.72 17.10
CA ALA A 53 9.79 6.45 16.13
C ALA A 53 9.49 7.88 16.59
N TYR A 54 9.72 8.84 15.73
CA TYR A 54 9.34 10.22 15.93
C TYR A 54 8.50 10.71 14.74
N GLY A 55 7.19 10.82 14.93
CA GLY A 55 6.27 11.06 13.82
C GLY A 55 6.38 9.97 12.75
N LYS A 56 6.70 10.35 11.52
CA LYS A 56 6.93 9.43 10.38
C LYS A 56 8.38 8.93 10.25
N ILE A 57 9.26 9.27 11.20
CA ILE A 57 10.70 8.96 11.14
C ILE A 57 10.98 7.74 12.01
N LEU A 58 11.71 6.77 11.48
CA LEU A 58 12.36 5.68 12.20
C LEU A 58 13.83 6.02 12.39
N GLN A 59 14.33 5.96 13.61
CA GLN A 59 15.70 6.30 13.96
C GLN A 59 16.33 5.23 14.85
N SER A 60 17.61 4.96 14.62
CA SER A 60 18.44 4.14 15.51
C SER A 60 19.15 5.04 16.54
N THR A 61 19.03 4.73 17.83
CA THR A 61 19.72 5.47 18.90
C THR A 61 21.18 5.07 19.04
N ASN A 62 21.61 3.90 18.53
CA ASN A 62 23.01 3.44 18.54
C ASN A 62 23.80 3.91 17.31
N GLY A 63 23.14 4.43 16.28
CA GLY A 63 23.77 4.89 15.05
C GLY A 63 23.19 6.23 14.59
N ASN A 64 23.90 6.93 13.72
CA ASN A 64 23.43 8.17 13.12
C ASN A 64 22.54 7.91 11.89
N PHE A 65 21.68 6.86 11.94
CA PHE A 65 20.82 6.50 10.82
C PHE A 65 19.35 6.70 11.15
N ALA A 66 18.68 7.40 10.30
CA ALA A 66 17.23 7.59 10.33
C ALA A 66 16.65 7.49 8.93
N ILE A 67 15.45 6.92 8.82
CA ILE A 67 14.66 6.95 7.60
C ILE A 67 13.35 7.69 7.84
N SER A 68 12.92 8.46 6.86
CA SER A 68 11.58 9.08 6.84
C SER A 68 10.67 8.28 5.91
N ILE A 69 9.51 7.91 6.41
CA ILE A 69 8.48 7.22 5.61
C ILE A 69 7.74 8.31 4.82
N GLU A 70 8.10 8.44 3.56
CA GLU A 70 7.50 9.43 2.65
C GLU A 70 6.36 8.80 1.83
N ARG A 71 5.68 9.61 1.02
CA ARG A 71 4.75 9.12 -0.02
C ARG A 71 5.48 8.12 -0.90
N GLY A 72 4.78 7.12 -1.42
CA GLY A 72 5.39 5.98 -2.12
C GLY A 72 5.99 4.92 -1.18
N CYS A 73 6.11 5.22 0.13
CA CYS A 73 6.69 4.30 1.12
C CYS A 73 5.73 3.92 2.25
N ASN A 74 4.52 4.50 2.29
CA ASN A 74 3.50 4.22 3.30
C ASN A 74 2.44 3.20 2.85
N GLY A 75 2.51 2.73 1.59
CA GLY A 75 1.59 1.77 1.00
C GLY A 75 0.24 2.35 0.57
N VAL A 76 0.01 3.65 0.71
CA VAL A 76 -1.26 4.30 0.36
C VAL A 76 -1.52 4.21 -1.14
N GLU A 77 -0.53 4.45 -1.97
CA GLU A 77 -0.64 4.41 -3.43
C GLU A 77 -1.02 3.00 -3.93
N ALA A 78 -0.44 1.95 -3.34
CA ALA A 78 -0.81 0.57 -3.66
C ALA A 78 -2.26 0.26 -3.27
N VAL A 79 -2.71 0.77 -2.11
CA VAL A 79 -4.11 0.67 -1.67
C VAL A 79 -5.03 1.42 -2.63
N ILE A 80 -4.67 2.64 -3.08
CA ILE A 80 -5.43 3.41 -4.06
C ILE A 80 -5.61 2.62 -5.37
N ILE A 81 -4.54 2.01 -5.88
CA ILE A 81 -4.59 1.17 -7.09
C ILE A 81 -5.55 0.01 -6.88
N LEU A 82 -5.41 -0.73 -5.78
CA LEU A 82 -6.23 -1.89 -5.45
C LEU A 82 -7.71 -1.51 -5.30
N VAL A 83 -8.01 -0.47 -4.52
CA VAL A 83 -9.38 0.02 -4.30
C VAL A 83 -10.03 0.47 -5.61
N SER A 84 -9.29 1.21 -6.44
CA SER A 84 -9.78 1.66 -7.75
C SER A 84 -10.12 0.47 -8.65
N ALA A 85 -9.27 -0.56 -8.69
CA ALA A 85 -9.51 -1.77 -9.48
C ALA A 85 -10.73 -2.55 -8.97
N MET A 86 -10.83 -2.78 -7.65
CA MET A 86 -11.95 -3.52 -7.05
C MET A 86 -13.28 -2.78 -7.18
N LEU A 87 -13.30 -1.45 -7.03
CA LEU A 87 -14.52 -0.65 -7.19
C LEU A 87 -14.99 -0.62 -8.65
N ALA A 88 -14.06 -0.51 -9.59
CA ALA A 88 -14.39 -0.50 -11.02
C ALA A 88 -14.88 -1.86 -11.54
N PHE A 89 -14.48 -2.96 -10.88
CA PHE A 89 -14.86 -4.30 -11.32
C PHE A 89 -16.33 -4.61 -10.98
N PRO A 90 -17.13 -5.22 -11.87
CA PRO A 90 -18.51 -5.61 -11.61
C PRO A 90 -18.55 -6.81 -10.66
N ALA A 91 -18.72 -6.55 -9.36
CA ALA A 91 -18.80 -7.58 -8.31
C ALA A 91 -19.76 -7.13 -7.20
N PRO A 92 -20.34 -8.08 -6.43
CA PRO A 92 -21.20 -7.77 -5.29
C PRO A 92 -20.45 -6.93 -4.21
N TRP A 93 -21.13 -5.94 -3.64
CA TRP A 93 -20.54 -5.03 -2.66
C TRP A 93 -19.90 -5.71 -1.45
N LYS A 94 -20.50 -6.79 -0.97
CA LYS A 94 -19.93 -7.59 0.14
C LYS A 94 -18.54 -8.12 -0.19
N HIS A 95 -18.35 -8.67 -1.39
CA HIS A 95 -17.07 -9.18 -1.86
C HIS A 95 -16.04 -8.05 -2.08
N LYS A 96 -16.49 -6.87 -2.56
CA LYS A 96 -15.63 -5.69 -2.68
C LYS A 96 -15.12 -5.25 -1.32
N LEU A 97 -16.00 -5.08 -0.33
CA LEU A 97 -15.62 -4.61 1.00
C LEU A 97 -14.66 -5.58 1.69
N VAL A 98 -14.96 -6.89 1.65
CA VAL A 98 -14.07 -7.91 2.21
C VAL A 98 -12.73 -7.92 1.47
N GLY A 99 -12.74 -7.86 0.14
CA GLY A 99 -11.54 -7.83 -0.67
C GLY A 99 -10.67 -6.60 -0.39
N ILE A 100 -11.27 -5.41 -0.29
CA ILE A 100 -10.57 -4.18 0.06
C ILE A 100 -9.95 -4.27 1.46
N GLY A 101 -10.70 -4.78 2.45
CA GLY A 101 -10.20 -4.94 3.81
C GLY A 101 -9.02 -5.91 3.91
N LEU A 102 -9.16 -7.09 3.33
CA LEU A 102 -8.08 -8.09 3.30
C LEU A 102 -6.88 -7.60 2.48
N GLY A 103 -7.14 -6.97 1.34
CA GLY A 103 -6.10 -6.42 0.50
C GLY A 103 -5.34 -5.26 1.16
N PHE A 104 -6.04 -4.39 1.87
CA PHE A 104 -5.40 -3.36 2.70
C PHE A 104 -4.44 -3.98 3.71
N VAL A 105 -4.87 -5.01 4.45
CA VAL A 105 -4.02 -5.68 5.44
C VAL A 105 -2.81 -6.34 4.76
N ALA A 106 -3.00 -7.04 3.63
CA ALA A 106 -1.93 -7.70 2.90
C ALA A 106 -0.87 -6.68 2.43
N ILE A 107 -1.30 -5.57 1.80
CA ILE A 107 -0.41 -4.49 1.36
C ILE A 107 0.35 -3.89 2.54
N GLN A 108 -0.32 -3.63 3.69
CA GLN A 108 0.36 -3.04 4.84
C GLN A 108 1.35 -4.00 5.50
N VAL A 109 1.08 -5.31 5.53
CA VAL A 109 2.03 -6.30 6.03
C VAL A 109 3.32 -6.30 5.19
N LEU A 110 3.21 -6.32 3.86
CA LEU A 110 4.37 -6.25 2.97
C LEU A 110 5.09 -4.89 3.06
N ASN A 111 4.33 -3.81 3.24
CA ASN A 111 4.89 -2.49 3.45
C ASN A 111 5.70 -2.39 4.76
N LEU A 112 5.24 -3.01 5.86
CA LEU A 112 6.00 -3.11 7.11
C LEU A 112 7.33 -3.86 6.90
N VAL A 113 7.30 -4.99 6.18
CA VAL A 113 8.52 -5.74 5.82
C VAL A 113 9.47 -4.87 5.00
N ARG A 114 8.94 -4.11 4.04
CA ARG A 114 9.71 -3.14 3.26
C ARG A 114 10.41 -2.11 4.15
N ILE A 115 9.67 -1.42 5.01
CA ILE A 115 10.20 -0.36 5.86
C ILE A 115 11.28 -0.90 6.80
N ILE A 116 11.01 -2.03 7.46
CA ILE A 116 11.95 -2.65 8.39
C ILE A 116 13.22 -3.12 7.66
N SER A 117 13.07 -3.76 6.49
CA SER A 117 14.22 -4.19 5.70
C SER A 117 15.09 -3.01 5.23
N LEU A 118 14.47 -1.93 4.78
CA LEU A 118 15.18 -0.71 4.39
C LEU A 118 15.86 -0.02 5.58
N PHE A 119 15.25 -0.05 6.76
CA PHE A 119 15.86 0.49 7.97
C PHE A 119 17.18 -0.21 8.33
N TYR A 120 17.23 -1.53 8.27
CA TYR A 120 18.46 -2.27 8.51
C TYR A 120 19.46 -2.20 7.37
N LEU A 121 18.96 -2.25 6.14
CA LEU A 121 19.79 -2.16 4.94
C LEU A 121 20.52 -0.81 4.85
N GLY A 122 19.84 0.27 5.23
CA GLY A 122 20.42 1.60 5.26
C GLY A 122 21.50 1.79 6.33
N GLN A 123 21.39 1.06 7.46
CA GLN A 123 22.43 1.02 8.48
C GLN A 123 23.66 0.24 8.02
N TRP A 124 23.47 -0.78 7.21
CA TRP A 124 24.55 -1.64 6.71
C TRP A 124 25.27 -1.03 5.51
N ASN A 125 24.54 -0.61 4.47
CA ASN A 125 25.15 -0.07 3.24
C ASN A 125 24.20 0.83 2.46
N ARG A 126 24.61 2.09 2.24
CA ARG A 126 23.80 3.11 1.57
C ARG A 126 23.50 2.77 0.12
N MET A 127 24.47 2.17 -0.60
CA MET A 127 24.27 1.81 -2.01
C MET A 127 23.18 0.74 -2.18
N TRP A 128 23.17 -0.28 -1.31
CA TRP A 128 22.14 -1.31 -1.31
C TRP A 128 20.78 -0.74 -0.88
N PHE A 129 20.74 0.16 0.10
CA PHE A 129 19.52 0.87 0.47
C PHE A 129 18.91 1.58 -0.73
N ASP A 130 19.71 2.39 -1.47
CA ASP A 130 19.20 3.16 -2.62
C ASP A 130 18.71 2.22 -3.73
N TRP A 131 19.42 1.14 -4.02
CA TRP A 131 19.02 0.18 -5.04
C TRP A 131 17.71 -0.55 -4.68
N PHE A 132 17.62 -1.07 -3.45
CA PHE A 132 16.40 -1.74 -2.97
C PHE A 132 15.22 -0.78 -2.89
N HIS A 133 15.45 0.44 -2.42
CA HIS A 133 14.40 1.45 -2.28
C HIS A 133 13.84 1.89 -3.63
N LEU A 134 14.71 2.18 -4.60
CA LEU A 134 14.31 2.75 -5.89
C LEU A 134 13.80 1.72 -6.90
N TYR A 135 14.34 0.49 -6.88
CA TYR A 135 14.04 -0.50 -7.91
C TYR A 135 13.25 -1.68 -7.37
N LEU A 136 13.81 -2.44 -6.41
CA LEU A 136 13.20 -3.68 -5.94
C LEU A 136 11.84 -3.43 -5.29
N TRP A 137 11.81 -2.59 -4.27
CA TRP A 137 10.60 -2.36 -3.51
C TRP A 137 9.55 -1.59 -4.30
N GLN A 138 9.95 -0.73 -5.21
CA GLN A 138 9.02 -0.02 -6.09
C GLN A 138 8.31 -0.98 -7.04
N ALA A 139 9.04 -1.96 -7.60
CA ALA A 139 8.44 -3.00 -8.42
C ALA A 139 7.53 -3.94 -7.62
N LEU A 140 7.97 -4.34 -6.40
CA LEU A 140 7.23 -5.27 -5.56
C LEU A 140 5.90 -4.69 -5.07
N ILE A 141 5.80 -3.40 -4.74
CA ILE A 141 4.57 -2.81 -4.23
C ILE A 141 3.48 -2.75 -5.31
N VAL A 142 3.87 -2.50 -6.57
CA VAL A 142 2.92 -2.54 -7.70
C VAL A 142 2.49 -3.98 -7.98
N LEU A 143 3.44 -4.92 -7.94
CA LEU A 143 3.17 -6.34 -8.11
C LEU A 143 2.26 -6.89 -7.01
N ASP A 144 2.44 -6.44 -5.77
CA ASP A 144 1.61 -6.84 -4.63
C ASP A 144 0.14 -6.46 -4.84
N ALA A 145 -0.14 -5.22 -5.20
CA ALA A 145 -1.51 -4.78 -5.50
C ALA A 145 -2.14 -5.61 -6.63
N LEU A 146 -1.35 -5.95 -7.67
CA LEU A 146 -1.81 -6.81 -8.76
C LEU A 146 -2.10 -8.23 -8.30
N VAL A 147 -1.19 -8.84 -7.53
CA VAL A 147 -1.35 -10.21 -7.02
C VAL A 147 -2.57 -10.31 -6.11
N VAL A 148 -2.74 -9.35 -5.18
CA VAL A 148 -3.92 -9.30 -4.30
C VAL A 148 -5.21 -9.18 -5.12
N PHE A 149 -5.23 -8.33 -6.14
CA PHE A 149 -6.38 -8.20 -7.04
C PHE A 149 -6.68 -9.50 -7.80
N LEU A 150 -5.66 -10.18 -8.35
CA LEU A 150 -5.82 -11.45 -9.06
C LEU A 150 -6.30 -12.58 -8.14
N ILE A 151 -5.78 -12.64 -6.91
CA ILE A 151 -6.26 -13.58 -5.90
C ILE A 151 -7.72 -13.31 -5.58
N TRP A 152 -8.10 -12.04 -5.35
CA TRP A 152 -9.48 -11.67 -5.09
C TRP A 152 -10.42 -12.07 -6.23
N LEU A 153 -10.01 -11.91 -7.50
CA LEU A 153 -10.79 -12.34 -8.66
C LEU A 153 -11.10 -13.85 -8.65
N ARG A 154 -10.20 -14.69 -8.13
CA ARG A 154 -10.42 -16.14 -8.02
C ARG A 154 -11.48 -16.52 -7.00
N TYR A 155 -11.72 -15.66 -6.01
CA TYR A 155 -12.72 -15.88 -4.97
C TYR A 155 -14.08 -15.24 -5.27
N LEU A 156 -14.26 -14.68 -6.47
CA LEU A 156 -15.56 -14.17 -6.89
C LEU A 156 -16.53 -15.32 -7.16
N PRO A 157 -17.83 -15.16 -6.81
CA PRO A 157 -18.87 -16.13 -7.16
C PRO A 157 -18.92 -16.37 -8.69
N TYR A 158 -19.14 -17.62 -9.08
CA TYR A 158 -19.19 -18.05 -10.48
C TYR A 158 -20.20 -17.27 -11.33
N ASP A 159 -21.31 -16.84 -10.72
CA ASP A 159 -22.38 -16.07 -11.39
C ASP A 159 -21.91 -14.73 -11.95
N VAL A 160 -20.87 -14.14 -11.37
CA VAL A 160 -20.29 -12.87 -11.84
C VAL A 160 -19.36 -13.07 -13.04
N GLN A 161 -18.81 -14.28 -13.20
CA GLN A 161 -17.89 -14.61 -14.29
C GLN A 161 -18.61 -15.04 -15.57
N SER A 162 -19.86 -15.47 -15.47
CA SER A 162 -20.62 -16.12 -16.56
C SER A 162 -21.65 -15.21 -17.25
N ASP A 163 -22.05 -14.09 -16.67
CA ASP A 163 -23.00 -13.18 -17.30
C ASP A 163 -22.28 -12.22 -18.25
N PRO A 164 -22.54 -12.31 -19.58
CA PRO A 164 -22.17 -11.23 -20.48
C PRO A 164 -22.97 -9.97 -20.08
N PRO A 165 -22.36 -8.77 -20.19
CA PRO A 165 -23.07 -7.54 -19.87
C PRO A 165 -24.37 -7.48 -20.71
N PRO A 166 -25.53 -7.09 -20.11
CA PRO A 166 -26.77 -7.01 -20.82
C PRO A 166 -26.57 -6.14 -22.08
N ALA A 167 -26.94 -6.70 -23.23
CA ALA A 167 -26.91 -5.99 -24.49
C ALA A 167 -27.77 -4.72 -24.31
N SER A 168 -27.13 -3.55 -24.43
CA SER A 168 -27.83 -2.27 -24.43
C SER A 168 -28.73 -2.23 -25.67
N VAL A 169 -30.04 -2.32 -25.45
CA VAL A 169 -31.07 -1.92 -26.42
C VAL A 169 -31.04 -0.40 -26.54
#